data_07c057b017e7f65fc264205d56388987
#
_entry.id   07c057b017e7f65fc264205d56388987
#
_cell.length_a   1.000
_cell.length_b   1.000
_cell.length_c   1.000
_cell.angle_alpha   90.00
_cell.angle_beta   90.00
_cell.angle_gamma   90.00
#
_symmetry.space_group_name_H-M   'P 1'
#
loop_
_entity.id
_entity.type
_entity.pdbx_description
1 polymer ?
#
loop_
_entity_poly.entity_id
_entity_poly.type
_entity_poly.pdbx_seq_one_letter_code
_entity_poly.pdbx_strand_id
1 'polypeptide(L)'
;MVDYRHLNAMTDENGILQFAHLQTPDPGSGYTLDDNARALIVALSREDGDQLARCYATYLYRSQHSDSWANFELNGQFSSSFDSEDSVGRAILACSLGTSSQWPEIRRICIDMMARNLPRTFDFSSPRAIAYTLLGLCKGEIPVFSEKLLQMVSLLSNWLINLYQLKQDKAWFWFENYLTYCNGILPQALFAAYSLNGDKKALKVGHDSLNFLNSILFRDGYLNIVGNQGWYSKGGRIPLFDQQPVDAASIYFACMEAYVGIGNRDYLDLAKLAHAWYRGANVHSLSLYNAETGGCFDALTEDGVNLNQGAESTLSLILCDLHAEKNMQVQTESEYSS
;
A
#
# COMPACT_ATOMS: atom_id res chain seq x y z
N MET A 1 7.71 -13.02 -14.51
CA MET A 1 6.25 -13.06 -14.76
C MET A 1 5.54 -13.18 -13.42
N VAL A 2 4.57 -12.33 -13.16
CA VAL A 2 3.79 -12.33 -11.90
C VAL A 2 2.92 -13.60 -11.79
N ASP A 3 2.87 -14.19 -10.61
CA ASP A 3 2.09 -15.40 -10.36
C ASP A 3 0.75 -15.05 -9.67
N TYR A 4 -0.35 -15.33 -10.35
CA TYR A 4 -1.70 -15.02 -9.86
C TYR A 4 -2.48 -16.24 -9.37
N ARG A 5 -1.85 -17.42 -9.31
CA ARG A 5 -2.57 -18.68 -8.95
C ARG A 5 -3.26 -18.59 -7.60
N HIS A 6 -2.56 -18.10 -6.59
CA HIS A 6 -3.14 -18.00 -5.25
C HIS A 6 -4.17 -16.87 -5.15
N LEU A 7 -3.93 -15.71 -5.78
CA LEU A 7 -4.94 -14.65 -5.89
C LEU A 7 -6.26 -15.18 -6.46
N ASN A 8 -6.18 -15.94 -7.56
CA ASN A 8 -7.37 -16.53 -8.19
C ASN A 8 -8.06 -17.56 -7.27
N ALA A 9 -7.27 -18.35 -6.50
CA ALA A 9 -7.82 -19.31 -5.55
C ALA A 9 -8.53 -18.64 -4.36
N MET A 10 -8.02 -17.47 -3.91
CA MET A 10 -8.59 -16.69 -2.81
C MET A 10 -9.81 -15.86 -3.22
N THR A 11 -10.12 -15.75 -4.52
CA THR A 11 -11.19 -14.89 -5.03
C THR A 11 -12.39 -15.71 -5.47
N ASP A 12 -13.59 -15.32 -5.03
CA ASP A 12 -14.87 -15.84 -5.49
C ASP A 12 -15.76 -14.71 -6.11
N GLU A 13 -17.06 -14.96 -6.27
CA GLU A 13 -17.99 -13.98 -6.84
C GLU A 13 -18.25 -12.76 -5.95
N ASN A 14 -17.91 -12.82 -4.66
CA ASN A 14 -18.13 -11.73 -3.70
C ASN A 14 -16.91 -10.81 -3.55
N GLY A 15 -15.69 -11.35 -3.72
CA GLY A 15 -14.45 -10.62 -3.54
C GLY A 15 -13.27 -11.54 -3.23
N ILE A 16 -12.22 -10.99 -2.62
CA ILE A 16 -11.11 -11.77 -2.10
C ILE A 16 -11.32 -12.07 -0.62
N LEU A 17 -11.24 -13.36 -0.25
CA LEU A 17 -11.28 -13.83 1.14
C LEU A 17 -10.08 -13.31 1.93
N GLN A 18 -10.28 -12.96 3.20
CA GLN A 18 -9.24 -12.35 4.04
C GLN A 18 -8.09 -13.31 4.35
N PHE A 19 -8.42 -14.53 4.82
CA PHE A 19 -7.42 -15.49 5.29
C PHE A 19 -7.46 -16.82 4.53
N ALA A 20 -6.33 -17.53 4.61
CA ALA A 20 -6.21 -18.92 4.24
C ALA A 20 -5.66 -19.72 5.43
N HIS A 21 -6.13 -20.95 5.61
CA HIS A 21 -5.47 -21.93 6.47
C HIS A 21 -4.41 -22.64 5.63
N LEU A 22 -3.14 -22.35 5.90
CA LEU A 22 -2.03 -22.64 5.01
C LEU A 22 -2.30 -22.04 3.61
N GLN A 23 -2.53 -22.88 2.60
CA GLN A 23 -2.84 -22.47 1.23
C GLN A 23 -4.33 -22.57 0.86
N THR A 24 -5.18 -23.08 1.77
CA THR A 24 -6.60 -23.26 1.52
C THR A 24 -7.37 -22.04 1.97
N PRO A 25 -8.08 -21.34 1.04
CA PRO A 25 -8.90 -20.19 1.40
C PRO A 25 -9.92 -20.53 2.48
N ASP A 26 -10.12 -19.64 3.44
CA ASP A 26 -11.08 -19.84 4.54
C ASP A 26 -12.33 -18.95 4.32
N PRO A 27 -13.46 -19.51 3.84
CA PRO A 27 -14.69 -18.74 3.68
C PRO A 27 -15.23 -18.17 4.99
N GLY A 28 -14.89 -18.78 6.13
CA GLY A 28 -15.26 -18.29 7.47
C GLY A 28 -14.52 -17.01 7.88
N SER A 29 -13.45 -16.65 7.17
CA SER A 29 -12.70 -15.41 7.43
C SER A 29 -13.38 -14.15 6.90
N GLY A 30 -14.34 -14.28 5.98
CA GLY A 30 -15.03 -13.15 5.35
C GLY A 30 -14.14 -12.31 4.43
N TYR A 31 -14.59 -11.10 4.16
CA TYR A 31 -13.97 -10.17 3.22
C TYR A 31 -13.73 -8.82 3.89
N THR A 32 -12.57 -8.21 3.60
CA THR A 32 -12.26 -6.87 4.13
C THR A 32 -12.25 -5.81 3.02
N LEU A 33 -12.55 -4.58 3.40
CA LEU A 33 -12.52 -3.43 2.51
C LEU A 33 -11.10 -3.20 1.95
N ASP A 34 -10.10 -3.27 2.80
CA ASP A 34 -8.72 -2.96 2.44
C ASP A 34 -8.07 -4.05 1.57
N ASP A 35 -8.38 -5.33 1.77
CA ASP A 35 -7.90 -6.39 0.87
C ASP A 35 -8.54 -6.30 -0.51
N ASN A 36 -9.85 -6.06 -0.58
CA ASN A 36 -10.54 -5.84 -1.86
C ASN A 36 -10.08 -4.55 -2.57
N ALA A 37 -9.71 -3.50 -1.82
CA ALA A 37 -9.11 -2.30 -2.39
C ALA A 37 -7.73 -2.60 -3.00
N ARG A 38 -6.84 -3.34 -2.30
CA ARG A 38 -5.55 -3.78 -2.85
C ARG A 38 -5.74 -4.68 -4.08
N ALA A 39 -6.70 -5.61 -4.01
CA ALA A 39 -7.03 -6.52 -5.11
C ALA A 39 -7.54 -5.76 -6.35
N LEU A 40 -8.31 -4.68 -6.17
CA LEU A 40 -8.71 -3.81 -7.26
C LEU A 40 -7.49 -3.16 -7.93
N ILE A 41 -6.51 -2.67 -7.17
CA ILE A 41 -5.28 -2.09 -7.74
C ILE A 41 -4.50 -3.13 -8.56
N VAL A 42 -4.41 -4.37 -8.07
CA VAL A 42 -3.80 -5.48 -8.82
C VAL A 42 -4.55 -5.71 -10.14
N ALA A 43 -5.87 -5.83 -10.09
CA ALA A 43 -6.70 -6.09 -11.28
C ALA A 43 -6.61 -4.94 -12.32
N LEU A 44 -6.63 -3.68 -11.86
CA LEU A 44 -6.46 -2.50 -12.72
C LEU A 44 -5.08 -2.45 -13.42
N SER A 45 -4.09 -3.13 -12.85
CA SER A 45 -2.73 -3.16 -13.38
C SER A 45 -2.51 -4.22 -14.46
N ARG A 46 -3.50 -5.07 -14.74
CA ARG A 46 -3.46 -6.19 -15.71
C ARG A 46 -4.25 -5.85 -16.96
N GLU A 47 -3.77 -6.30 -18.11
CA GLU A 47 -4.51 -6.18 -19.38
C GLU A 47 -5.77 -7.06 -19.41
N ASP A 48 -5.69 -8.26 -18.81
CA ASP A 48 -6.78 -9.25 -18.69
C ASP A 48 -7.57 -9.16 -17.37
N GLY A 49 -7.44 -8.05 -16.64
CA GLY A 49 -7.98 -7.89 -15.28
C GLY A 49 -9.48 -7.52 -15.21
N ASP A 50 -10.22 -7.41 -16.32
CA ASP A 50 -11.61 -6.88 -16.34
C ASP A 50 -12.54 -7.60 -15.36
N GLN A 51 -12.58 -8.93 -15.38
CA GLN A 51 -13.48 -9.71 -14.53
C GLN A 51 -13.16 -9.52 -13.03
N LEU A 52 -11.88 -9.55 -12.66
CA LEU A 52 -11.43 -9.34 -11.29
C LEU A 52 -11.69 -7.89 -10.84
N ALA A 53 -11.41 -6.91 -11.70
CA ALA A 53 -11.69 -5.51 -11.41
C ALA A 53 -13.18 -5.24 -11.16
N ARG A 54 -14.07 -5.90 -11.93
CA ARG A 54 -15.53 -5.85 -11.70
C ARG A 54 -15.90 -6.46 -10.35
N CYS A 55 -15.35 -7.62 -10.01
CA CYS A 55 -15.60 -8.29 -8.74
C CYS A 55 -15.25 -7.36 -7.58
N TYR A 56 -14.01 -6.88 -7.52
CA TYR A 56 -13.54 -6.06 -6.41
C TYR A 56 -14.19 -4.66 -6.38
N ALA A 57 -14.40 -4.00 -7.52
CA ALA A 57 -15.12 -2.73 -7.57
C ALA A 57 -16.58 -2.88 -7.12
N THR A 58 -17.23 -4.00 -7.45
CA THR A 58 -18.59 -4.32 -6.98
C THR A 58 -18.61 -4.54 -5.48
N TYR A 59 -17.61 -5.24 -4.92
CA TYR A 59 -17.47 -5.38 -3.48
C TYR A 59 -17.36 -4.01 -2.80
N LEU A 60 -16.44 -3.15 -3.23
CA LEU A 60 -16.29 -1.81 -2.69
C LEU A 60 -17.58 -0.98 -2.81
N TYR A 61 -18.30 -1.11 -3.91
CA TYR A 61 -19.57 -0.41 -4.12
C TYR A 61 -20.66 -0.88 -3.16
N ARG A 62 -20.78 -2.19 -2.95
CA ARG A 62 -21.76 -2.80 -2.04
C ARG A 62 -21.46 -2.51 -0.56
N SER A 63 -20.19 -2.39 -0.20
CA SER A 63 -19.79 -2.10 1.18
C SER A 63 -20.03 -0.65 1.61
N GLN A 64 -20.48 0.23 0.70
CA GLN A 64 -20.82 1.61 1.04
C GLN A 64 -22.07 1.67 1.91
N HIS A 65 -22.00 2.44 2.98
CA HIS A 65 -23.16 2.92 3.76
C HIS A 65 -23.39 4.41 3.49
N SER A 66 -24.37 5.02 4.16
CA SER A 66 -24.86 6.37 3.90
C SER A 66 -23.77 7.42 3.64
N ASP A 67 -22.65 7.36 4.33
CA ASP A 67 -21.56 8.36 4.31
C ASP A 67 -20.13 7.77 4.40
N SER A 68 -19.98 6.44 4.37
CA SER A 68 -18.69 5.75 4.46
C SER A 68 -18.76 4.33 3.91
N TRP A 69 -17.70 3.55 4.14
CA TRP A 69 -17.65 2.13 3.88
C TRP A 69 -17.70 1.31 5.17
N ALA A 70 -18.42 0.18 5.13
CA ALA A 70 -18.18 -0.90 6.07
C ALA A 70 -16.84 -1.56 5.74
N ASN A 71 -16.06 -1.92 6.76
CA ASN A 71 -14.74 -2.47 6.54
C ASN A 71 -14.68 -4.00 6.54
N PHE A 72 -15.79 -4.66 6.83
CA PHE A 72 -15.84 -6.14 6.90
C PHE A 72 -17.20 -6.69 6.41
N GLU A 73 -17.17 -7.82 5.71
CA GLU A 73 -18.36 -8.60 5.32
C GLU A 73 -18.18 -10.06 5.72
N LEU A 74 -19.22 -10.64 6.32
CA LEU A 74 -19.32 -12.08 6.56
C LEU A 74 -20.76 -12.55 6.32
N ASN A 75 -20.93 -13.63 5.55
CA ASN A 75 -22.25 -14.21 5.22
C ASN A 75 -23.25 -13.17 4.64
N GLY A 76 -22.78 -12.25 3.79
CA GLY A 76 -23.60 -11.21 3.19
C GLY A 76 -23.94 -10.03 4.12
N GLN A 77 -23.41 -10.00 5.34
CA GLN A 77 -23.65 -8.94 6.31
C GLN A 77 -22.41 -8.05 6.44
N PHE A 78 -22.59 -6.77 6.10
CA PHE A 78 -21.55 -5.75 6.27
C PHE A 78 -21.53 -5.20 7.69
N SER A 79 -20.33 -4.97 8.22
CA SER A 79 -20.13 -4.36 9.53
C SER A 79 -18.92 -3.44 9.56
N SER A 80 -18.92 -2.48 10.49
CA SER A 80 -17.78 -1.60 10.78
C SER A 80 -17.13 -1.95 12.12
N SER A 81 -17.14 -3.22 12.50
CA SER A 81 -16.63 -3.69 13.80
C SER A 81 -15.15 -3.37 14.04
N PHE A 82 -14.40 -3.17 12.96
CA PHE A 82 -12.98 -2.78 12.98
C PHE A 82 -12.79 -1.39 12.36
N ASP A 83 -13.71 -0.45 12.64
CA ASP A 83 -13.73 0.87 12.00
C ASP A 83 -12.34 1.48 11.94
N SER A 84 -11.81 1.55 10.74
CA SER A 84 -10.45 1.96 10.44
C SER A 84 -10.46 2.99 9.32
N GLU A 85 -10.07 4.22 9.66
CA GLU A 85 -9.83 5.25 8.63
C GLU A 85 -8.85 4.75 7.56
N ASP A 86 -7.89 3.88 7.91
CA ASP A 86 -6.90 3.35 6.98
C ASP A 86 -7.53 2.49 5.89
N SER A 87 -8.54 1.67 6.22
CA SER A 87 -9.28 0.87 5.23
C SER A 87 -10.00 1.78 4.23
N VAL A 88 -10.62 2.85 4.72
CA VAL A 88 -11.27 3.86 3.86
C VAL A 88 -10.23 4.60 3.01
N GLY A 89 -9.08 4.98 3.58
CA GLY A 89 -7.99 5.60 2.83
C GLY A 89 -7.48 4.71 1.69
N ARG A 90 -7.33 3.39 1.92
CA ARG A 90 -6.97 2.43 0.87
C ARG A 90 -8.03 2.30 -0.20
N ALA A 91 -9.32 2.28 0.18
CA ALA A 91 -10.43 2.27 -0.77
C ALA A 91 -10.44 3.54 -1.65
N ILE A 92 -10.18 4.71 -1.07
CA ILE A 92 -9.98 5.96 -1.82
C ILE A 92 -8.83 5.85 -2.80
N LEU A 93 -7.67 5.34 -2.38
CA LEU A 93 -6.53 5.12 -3.28
C LEU A 93 -6.90 4.21 -4.46
N ALA A 94 -7.53 3.07 -4.19
CA ALA A 94 -7.94 2.13 -5.22
C ALA A 94 -8.96 2.74 -6.20
N CYS A 95 -9.98 3.44 -5.67
CA CYS A 95 -10.95 4.14 -6.49
C CYS A 95 -10.31 5.27 -7.31
N SER A 96 -9.37 6.02 -6.74
CA SER A 96 -8.63 7.07 -7.46
C SER A 96 -7.89 6.50 -8.68
N LEU A 97 -7.18 5.40 -8.50
CA LEU A 97 -6.53 4.70 -9.62
C LEU A 97 -7.55 4.15 -10.63
N GLY A 98 -8.71 3.71 -10.16
CA GLY A 98 -9.80 3.24 -11.02
C GLY A 98 -10.45 4.33 -11.87
N THR A 99 -10.27 5.63 -11.54
CA THR A 99 -10.78 6.73 -12.38
C THR A 99 -10.13 6.81 -13.75
N SER A 100 -8.92 6.27 -13.93
CA SER A 100 -8.21 6.14 -15.20
C SER A 100 -8.34 4.76 -15.85
N SER A 101 -9.20 3.89 -15.33
CA SER A 101 -9.37 2.53 -15.85
C SER A 101 -9.73 2.54 -17.35
N GLN A 102 -9.14 1.59 -18.10
CA GLN A 102 -9.49 1.34 -19.50
C GLN A 102 -10.94 0.83 -19.67
N TRP A 103 -11.54 0.25 -18.62
CA TRP A 103 -12.91 -0.27 -18.61
C TRP A 103 -13.90 0.82 -18.14
N PRO A 104 -14.80 1.31 -19.04
CA PRO A 104 -15.67 2.46 -18.75
C PRO A 104 -16.60 2.26 -17.55
N GLU A 105 -17.07 1.04 -17.32
CA GLU A 105 -17.94 0.72 -16.18
C GLU A 105 -17.18 0.84 -14.85
N ILE A 106 -15.98 0.28 -14.76
CA ILE A 106 -15.14 0.39 -13.57
C ILE A 106 -14.80 1.85 -13.28
N ARG A 107 -14.40 2.60 -14.34
CA ARG A 107 -14.15 4.04 -14.23
C ARG A 107 -15.35 4.77 -13.63
N ARG A 108 -16.55 4.53 -14.15
CA ARG A 108 -17.78 5.17 -13.67
C ARG A 108 -18.07 4.84 -12.20
N ILE A 109 -17.97 3.57 -11.81
CA ILE A 109 -18.18 3.13 -10.43
C ILE A 109 -17.16 3.78 -9.48
N CYS A 110 -15.88 3.81 -9.87
CA CYS A 110 -14.83 4.45 -9.07
C CYS A 110 -15.04 5.97 -8.92
N ILE A 111 -15.45 6.66 -9.98
CA ILE A 111 -15.79 8.10 -9.92
C ILE A 111 -16.96 8.34 -8.95
N ASP A 112 -18.02 7.53 -9.00
CA ASP A 112 -19.16 7.65 -8.09
C ASP A 112 -18.77 7.42 -6.62
N MET A 113 -17.98 6.37 -6.35
CA MET A 113 -17.46 6.09 -5.01
C MET A 113 -16.57 7.23 -4.50
N MET A 114 -15.71 7.79 -5.35
CA MET A 114 -14.87 8.95 -5.00
C MET A 114 -15.71 10.17 -4.66
N ALA A 115 -16.73 10.48 -5.48
CA ALA A 115 -17.60 11.65 -5.25
C ALA A 115 -18.32 11.58 -3.90
N ARG A 116 -18.71 10.40 -3.45
CA ARG A 116 -19.42 10.18 -2.18
C ARG A 116 -18.49 10.23 -0.97
N ASN A 117 -17.33 9.61 -1.05
CA ASN A 117 -16.51 9.31 0.13
C ASN A 117 -15.31 10.26 0.31
N LEU A 118 -14.81 10.89 -0.75
CA LEU A 118 -13.68 11.81 -0.67
C LEU A 118 -13.88 12.97 0.31
N PRO A 119 -15.06 13.62 0.41
CA PRO A 119 -15.24 14.73 1.34
C PRO A 119 -14.94 14.37 2.80
N ARG A 120 -15.27 13.15 3.23
CA ARG A 120 -15.04 12.68 4.60
C ARG A 120 -13.54 12.48 4.93
N THR A 121 -12.71 12.25 3.94
CA THR A 121 -11.27 12.01 4.19
C THR A 121 -10.53 13.22 4.75
N PHE A 122 -11.12 14.41 4.66
CA PHE A 122 -10.55 15.62 5.26
C PHE A 122 -10.78 15.74 6.77
N ASP A 123 -11.61 14.86 7.34
CA ASP A 123 -11.84 14.74 8.78
C ASP A 123 -11.00 13.63 9.42
N PHE A 124 -10.17 12.94 8.65
CA PHE A 124 -9.32 11.86 9.15
C PHE A 124 -8.28 12.34 10.17
N SER A 125 -8.06 11.49 11.15
CA SER A 125 -7.04 11.65 12.20
C SER A 125 -5.86 10.69 12.04
N SER A 126 -6.04 9.57 11.32
CA SER A 126 -4.97 8.63 11.03
C SER A 126 -4.02 9.18 9.97
N PRO A 127 -2.70 9.29 10.26
CA PRO A 127 -1.73 9.75 9.28
C PRO A 127 -1.63 8.82 8.06
N ARG A 128 -1.89 7.52 8.23
CA ARG A 128 -1.88 6.55 7.12
C ARG A 128 -3.07 6.73 6.21
N ALA A 129 -4.27 6.92 6.76
CA ALA A 129 -5.47 7.19 5.99
C ALA A 129 -5.33 8.46 5.14
N ILE A 130 -4.77 9.52 5.74
CA ILE A 130 -4.45 10.78 5.04
C ILE A 130 -3.42 10.54 3.93
N ALA A 131 -2.37 9.75 4.19
CA ALA A 131 -1.34 9.45 3.21
C ALA A 131 -1.88 8.62 2.03
N TYR A 132 -2.72 7.60 2.27
CA TYR A 132 -3.39 6.86 1.20
C TYR A 132 -4.28 7.77 0.34
N THR A 133 -5.07 8.64 0.99
CA THR A 133 -5.91 9.62 0.28
C THR A 133 -5.07 10.56 -0.56
N LEU A 134 -4.01 11.14 0.02
CA LEU A 134 -3.08 12.03 -0.68
C LEU A 134 -2.43 11.36 -1.89
N LEU A 135 -1.93 10.13 -1.71
CA LEU A 135 -1.34 9.35 -2.80
C LEU A 135 -2.37 9.11 -3.93
N GLY A 136 -3.61 8.76 -3.57
CA GLY A 136 -4.70 8.58 -4.53
C GLY A 136 -4.96 9.86 -5.34
N LEU A 137 -5.05 11.02 -4.68
CA LEU A 137 -5.25 12.31 -5.37
C LEU A 137 -4.08 12.67 -6.29
N CYS A 138 -2.87 12.24 -5.97
CA CYS A 138 -1.68 12.51 -6.80
C CYS A 138 -1.56 11.57 -8.01
N LYS A 139 -2.14 10.35 -7.96
CA LYS A 139 -1.95 9.31 -8.97
C LYS A 139 -3.18 9.05 -9.84
N GLY A 140 -4.38 9.41 -9.38
CA GLY A 140 -5.63 9.20 -10.12
C GLY A 140 -5.98 10.37 -11.05
N GLU A 141 -6.81 10.08 -12.06
CA GLU A 141 -7.42 11.10 -12.92
C GLU A 141 -8.74 11.59 -12.28
N ILE A 142 -8.60 12.36 -11.20
CA ILE A 142 -9.77 12.81 -10.43
C ILE A 142 -10.58 13.84 -11.22
N PRO A 143 -11.91 13.65 -11.40
CA PRO A 143 -12.75 14.52 -12.21
C PRO A 143 -13.13 15.82 -11.46
N VAL A 144 -12.12 16.59 -11.05
CA VAL A 144 -12.27 17.90 -10.41
C VAL A 144 -11.40 18.93 -11.13
N PHE A 145 -11.72 20.22 -11.01
CA PHE A 145 -10.88 21.28 -11.53
C PHE A 145 -9.47 21.17 -10.93
N SER A 146 -8.44 21.35 -11.77
CA SER A 146 -7.03 21.23 -11.38
C SER A 146 -6.67 22.08 -10.16
N GLU A 147 -7.22 23.29 -10.06
CA GLU A 147 -6.99 24.18 -8.91
C GLU A 147 -7.53 23.58 -7.60
N LYS A 148 -8.76 23.00 -7.62
CA LYS A 148 -9.34 22.33 -6.47
C LYS A 148 -8.56 21.10 -6.08
N LEU A 149 -8.09 20.30 -7.05
CA LEU A 149 -7.23 19.15 -6.79
C LEU A 149 -5.93 19.58 -6.09
N LEU A 150 -5.24 20.60 -6.59
CA LEU A 150 -4.02 21.12 -5.97
C LEU A 150 -4.26 21.69 -4.56
N GLN A 151 -5.40 22.32 -4.31
CA GLN A 151 -5.79 22.76 -2.96
C GLN A 151 -5.97 21.57 -2.01
N MET A 152 -6.64 20.50 -2.45
CA MET A 152 -6.84 19.28 -1.66
C MET A 152 -5.50 18.60 -1.35
N VAL A 153 -4.64 18.42 -2.36
CA VAL A 153 -3.29 17.88 -2.19
C VAL A 153 -2.48 18.72 -1.20
N SER A 154 -2.52 20.05 -1.33
CA SER A 154 -1.82 20.95 -0.41
C SER A 154 -2.35 20.87 1.02
N LEU A 155 -3.66 20.70 1.22
CA LEU A 155 -4.27 20.55 2.54
C LEU A 155 -3.75 19.29 3.25
N LEU A 156 -3.84 18.13 2.58
CA LEU A 156 -3.44 16.85 3.15
C LEU A 156 -1.91 16.75 3.35
N SER A 157 -1.12 17.25 2.39
CA SER A 157 0.34 17.27 2.55
C SER A 157 0.78 18.19 3.70
N ASN A 158 0.16 19.36 3.86
CA ASN A 158 0.44 20.25 4.98
C ASN A 158 0.03 19.63 6.32
N TRP A 159 -1.04 18.83 6.37
CA TRP A 159 -1.41 18.09 7.58
C TRP A 159 -0.28 17.14 8.02
N LEU A 160 0.24 16.32 7.10
CA LEU A 160 1.38 15.42 7.37
C LEU A 160 2.65 16.21 7.75
N ILE A 161 2.96 17.29 7.04
CA ILE A 161 4.13 18.15 7.34
C ILE A 161 4.02 18.71 8.76
N ASN A 162 2.86 19.22 9.17
CA ASN A 162 2.64 19.77 10.51
C ASN A 162 2.76 18.69 11.58
N LEU A 163 2.22 17.49 11.33
CA LEU A 163 2.38 16.35 12.25
C LEU A 163 3.86 15.98 12.42
N TYR A 164 4.63 15.90 11.32
CA TYR A 164 6.07 15.66 11.37
C TYR A 164 6.79 16.74 12.19
N GLN A 165 6.52 18.02 11.94
CA GLN A 165 7.13 19.13 12.66
C GLN A 165 6.84 19.10 14.17
N LEU A 166 5.66 18.62 14.55
CA LEU A 166 5.24 18.50 15.96
C LEU A 166 5.97 17.34 16.68
N LYS A 167 6.31 16.27 15.96
CA LYS A 167 6.81 15.00 16.57
C LYS A 167 8.31 14.78 16.42
N GLN A 168 8.93 15.37 15.39
CA GLN A 168 10.35 15.22 15.10
C GLN A 168 11.23 15.89 16.15
N ASP A 169 12.45 15.36 16.33
CA ASP A 169 13.52 16.02 17.07
C ASP A 169 14.91 15.70 16.47
N LYS A 170 15.99 15.98 17.22
CA LYS A 170 17.37 15.83 16.73
C LYS A 170 17.77 14.37 16.36
N ALA A 171 17.04 13.37 16.87
CA ALA A 171 17.34 11.94 16.66
C ALA A 171 16.15 11.15 16.11
N TRP A 172 14.98 11.79 15.98
CA TRP A 172 13.73 11.14 15.60
C TRP A 172 13.03 11.93 14.50
N PHE A 173 13.26 11.58 13.26
CA PHE A 173 12.72 12.26 12.08
C PHE A 173 11.46 11.57 11.57
N TRP A 174 10.42 11.51 12.44
CA TRP A 174 9.21 10.75 12.18
C TRP A 174 7.93 11.50 12.61
N PHE A 175 6.78 11.05 12.08
CA PHE A 175 5.46 11.67 12.26
C PHE A 175 4.78 11.29 13.58
N GLU A 176 5.20 10.21 14.23
CA GLU A 176 4.60 9.64 15.43
C GLU A 176 5.71 9.32 16.45
N ASN A 177 5.34 9.01 17.69
CA ASN A 177 6.31 8.58 18.70
C ASN A 177 6.71 7.09 18.57
N TYR A 178 6.30 6.43 17.51
CA TYR A 178 6.52 5.02 17.25
C TYR A 178 6.53 4.73 15.72
N LEU A 179 7.16 3.64 15.33
CA LEU A 179 6.99 3.00 14.03
C LEU A 179 6.11 1.78 14.21
N THR A 180 5.08 1.66 13.38
CA THR A 180 4.16 0.52 13.37
C THR A 180 4.16 -0.18 12.01
N TYR A 181 3.02 -0.35 11.36
CA TYR A 181 2.85 -0.96 10.05
C TYR A 181 2.80 0.09 8.93
N CYS A 182 3.04 -0.34 7.70
CA CYS A 182 2.94 0.49 6.48
C CYS A 182 3.61 1.87 6.61
N ASN A 183 4.75 1.93 7.29
CA ASN A 183 5.42 3.20 7.58
C ASN A 183 5.82 3.96 6.30
N GLY A 184 6.19 3.25 5.23
CA GLY A 184 6.62 3.85 3.97
C GLY A 184 5.56 4.72 3.29
N ILE A 185 4.25 4.51 3.55
CA ILE A 185 3.18 5.29 2.90
C ILE A 185 3.26 6.80 3.21
N LEU A 186 3.76 7.16 4.41
CA LEU A 186 3.85 8.56 4.84
C LEU A 186 4.83 9.36 3.97
N PRO A 187 6.12 8.97 3.85
CA PRO A 187 7.03 9.62 2.93
C PRO A 187 6.64 9.44 1.46
N GLN A 188 6.08 8.28 1.07
CA GLN A 188 5.63 8.04 -0.30
C GLN A 188 4.62 9.10 -0.75
N ALA A 189 3.59 9.37 0.05
CA ALA A 189 2.56 10.35 -0.27
C ALA A 189 3.14 11.77 -0.41
N LEU A 190 4.14 12.13 0.39
CA LEU A 190 4.81 13.43 0.31
C LEU A 190 5.69 13.56 -0.96
N PHE A 191 6.37 12.50 -1.38
CA PHE A 191 7.08 12.51 -2.67
C PHE A 191 6.10 12.61 -3.85
N ALA A 192 4.97 11.92 -3.81
CA ALA A 192 3.93 12.03 -4.82
C ALA A 192 3.34 13.46 -4.89
N ALA A 193 3.09 14.10 -3.74
CA ALA A 193 2.64 15.49 -3.68
C ALA A 193 3.69 16.45 -4.28
N TYR A 194 4.97 16.26 -3.93
CA TYR A 194 6.05 17.04 -4.54
C TYR A 194 6.10 16.85 -6.06
N SER A 195 6.00 15.64 -6.56
CA SER A 195 6.01 15.35 -8.00
C SER A 195 4.86 16.05 -8.74
N LEU A 196 3.70 16.21 -8.07
CA LEU A 196 2.52 16.84 -8.66
C LEU A 196 2.57 18.37 -8.62
N ASN A 197 2.99 18.98 -7.49
CA ASN A 197 2.84 20.43 -7.26
C ASN A 197 4.16 21.19 -7.00
N GLY A 198 5.31 20.50 -6.93
CA GLY A 198 6.62 21.10 -6.69
C GLY A 198 6.85 21.59 -5.25
N ASP A 199 6.03 21.18 -4.27
CA ASP A 199 6.17 21.63 -2.89
C ASP A 199 7.47 21.11 -2.23
N LYS A 200 8.43 22.00 -2.09
CA LYS A 200 9.74 21.70 -1.49
C LYS A 200 9.68 21.34 0.00
N LYS A 201 8.60 21.70 0.72
CA LYS A 201 8.42 21.28 2.12
C LYS A 201 8.02 19.82 2.16
N ALA A 202 7.10 19.38 1.28
CA ALA A 202 6.74 17.99 1.12
C ALA A 202 7.97 17.14 0.73
N LEU A 203 8.79 17.62 -0.24
CA LEU A 203 10.04 16.97 -0.60
C LEU A 203 10.98 16.82 0.61
N LYS A 204 11.22 17.92 1.36
CA LYS A 204 12.12 17.88 2.52
C LYS A 204 11.66 16.89 3.58
N VAL A 205 10.39 16.91 3.96
CA VAL A 205 9.85 16.02 5.00
C VAL A 205 9.81 14.56 4.49
N GLY A 206 9.43 14.33 3.24
CA GLY A 206 9.49 13.01 2.61
C GLY A 206 10.91 12.44 2.63
N HIS A 207 11.91 13.23 2.24
CA HIS A 207 13.32 12.86 2.24
C HIS A 207 13.84 12.56 3.66
N ASP A 208 13.64 13.46 4.62
CA ASP A 208 14.13 13.32 5.98
C ASP A 208 13.52 12.08 6.66
N SER A 209 12.20 11.87 6.51
CA SER A 209 11.48 10.75 7.11
C SER A 209 11.82 9.41 6.44
N LEU A 210 11.97 9.36 5.12
CA LEU A 210 12.36 8.12 4.43
C LEU A 210 13.80 7.73 4.75
N ASN A 211 14.73 8.68 4.80
CA ASN A 211 16.12 8.39 5.19
C ASN A 211 16.22 7.92 6.64
N PHE A 212 15.47 8.52 7.55
CA PHE A 212 15.38 8.05 8.92
C PHE A 212 14.87 6.60 8.97
N LEU A 213 13.76 6.31 8.29
CA LEU A 213 13.19 4.97 8.21
C LEU A 213 14.19 3.96 7.62
N ASN A 214 14.83 4.30 6.50
CA ASN A 214 15.84 3.45 5.85
C ASN A 214 17.05 3.19 6.74
N SER A 215 17.51 4.17 7.53
CA SER A 215 18.61 3.99 8.48
C SER A 215 18.31 2.98 9.59
N ILE A 216 17.04 2.77 9.90
CA ILE A 216 16.56 1.76 10.86
C ILE A 216 16.45 0.40 10.19
N LEU A 217 15.89 0.34 8.97
CA LEU A 217 15.46 -0.90 8.34
C LEU A 217 16.57 -1.61 7.54
N PHE A 218 17.57 -0.89 7.00
CA PHE A 218 18.61 -1.47 6.12
C PHE A 218 20.01 -1.54 6.76
N ARG A 219 20.10 -1.48 8.08
CA ARG A 219 21.38 -1.45 8.80
C ARG A 219 22.26 -2.70 8.63
N ASP A 220 21.66 -3.83 8.24
CA ASP A 220 22.34 -5.11 8.10
C ASP A 220 22.58 -5.50 6.62
N GLY A 221 22.34 -4.56 5.67
CA GLY A 221 22.55 -4.79 4.23
C GLY A 221 21.38 -5.49 3.53
N TYR A 222 20.32 -5.82 4.25
CA TYR A 222 19.04 -6.31 3.76
C TYR A 222 17.90 -5.63 4.52
N LEU A 223 16.65 -5.78 4.07
CA LEU A 223 15.50 -5.21 4.76
C LEU A 223 15.21 -5.96 6.06
N ASN A 224 15.27 -5.26 7.19
CA ASN A 224 14.84 -5.69 8.52
C ASN A 224 13.61 -4.89 8.93
N ILE A 225 12.43 -5.44 8.75
CA ILE A 225 11.17 -4.79 9.07
C ILE A 225 11.01 -4.69 10.59
N VAL A 226 10.42 -3.59 11.07
CA VAL A 226 10.02 -3.47 12.48
C VAL A 226 8.94 -4.50 12.79
N GLY A 227 9.21 -5.42 13.70
CA GLY A 227 8.28 -6.47 14.08
C GLY A 227 7.04 -5.92 14.79
N ASN A 228 5.89 -6.59 14.60
CA ASN A 228 4.62 -6.17 15.18
C ASN A 228 4.46 -6.56 16.66
N GLN A 229 5.37 -7.35 17.22
CA GLN A 229 5.38 -7.72 18.63
C GLN A 229 5.92 -6.57 19.48
N GLY A 230 5.10 -5.52 19.65
CA GLY A 230 5.40 -4.36 20.51
C GLY A 230 5.72 -3.08 19.77
N TRP A 231 5.92 -3.08 18.46
CA TRP A 231 6.28 -1.93 17.64
C TRP A 231 7.54 -1.19 18.13
N TYR A 232 8.10 -0.30 17.34
CA TYR A 232 9.28 0.46 17.75
C TYR A 232 8.89 1.83 18.29
N SER A 233 8.87 1.97 19.61
CA SER A 233 8.67 3.27 20.28
C SER A 233 9.95 4.08 20.28
N LYS A 234 9.83 5.40 20.19
CA LYS A 234 10.94 6.37 20.29
C LYS A 234 11.78 6.13 21.53
N GLY A 235 13.07 5.86 21.33
CA GLY A 235 14.02 5.53 22.41
C GLY A 235 13.90 4.10 22.96
N GLY A 236 13.01 3.28 22.40
CA GLY A 236 12.84 1.88 22.79
C GLY A 236 13.79 0.94 22.05
N ARG A 237 13.51 -0.36 22.17
CA ARG A 237 14.17 -1.41 21.37
C ARG A 237 13.35 -1.65 20.11
N ILE A 238 14.04 -1.97 18.99
CA ILE A 238 13.40 -2.36 17.74
C ILE A 238 13.04 -3.83 17.86
N PRO A 239 11.73 -4.20 17.86
CA PRO A 239 11.33 -5.59 17.80
C PRO A 239 11.66 -6.16 16.41
N LEU A 240 12.18 -7.40 16.37
CA LEU A 240 12.62 -8.01 15.13
C LEU A 240 11.51 -8.83 14.46
N PHE A 241 10.53 -9.30 15.21
CA PHE A 241 9.44 -10.18 14.75
C PHE A 241 8.07 -9.70 15.23
N ASP A 242 6.91 -10.12 14.63
CA ASP A 242 6.87 -10.75 13.32
C ASP A 242 7.02 -9.68 12.23
N GLN A 243 7.76 -10.01 11.16
CA GLN A 243 7.89 -9.10 10.01
C GLN A 243 6.80 -9.43 8.99
N GLN A 244 6.04 -8.42 8.58
CA GLN A 244 4.87 -8.61 7.70
C GLN A 244 5.17 -8.20 6.25
N PRO A 245 4.72 -8.99 5.24
CA PRO A 245 4.92 -8.69 3.81
C PRO A 245 4.43 -7.31 3.38
N VAL A 246 3.33 -6.81 3.96
CA VAL A 246 2.78 -5.49 3.65
C VAL A 246 3.76 -4.35 3.97
N ASP A 247 4.62 -4.54 4.96
CA ASP A 247 5.64 -3.55 5.31
C ASP A 247 6.79 -3.53 4.29
N ALA A 248 7.21 -4.70 3.78
CA ALA A 248 8.18 -4.77 2.68
C ALA A 248 7.67 -4.03 1.43
N ALA A 249 6.39 -4.24 1.06
CA ALA A 249 5.74 -3.51 -0.03
C ALA A 249 5.72 -2.00 0.23
N SER A 250 5.36 -1.59 1.44
CA SER A 250 5.30 -0.17 1.82
C SER A 250 6.66 0.52 1.64
N ILE A 251 7.76 -0.12 2.03
CA ILE A 251 9.12 0.41 1.84
C ILE A 251 9.53 0.39 0.37
N TYR A 252 9.22 -0.69 -0.35
CA TYR A 252 9.48 -0.78 -1.78
C TYR A 252 8.88 0.41 -2.54
N PHE A 253 7.59 0.67 -2.34
CA PHE A 253 6.89 1.77 -3.02
C PHE A 253 7.36 3.15 -2.58
N ALA A 254 7.69 3.35 -1.29
CA ALA A 254 8.24 4.61 -0.82
C ALA A 254 9.58 4.94 -1.48
N CYS A 255 10.48 3.95 -1.57
CA CYS A 255 11.77 4.10 -2.24
C CYS A 255 11.61 4.32 -3.76
N MET A 256 10.70 3.60 -4.41
CA MET A 256 10.41 3.82 -5.84
C MET A 256 9.84 5.20 -6.12
N GLU A 257 8.93 5.70 -5.28
CA GLU A 257 8.37 7.04 -5.42
C GLU A 257 9.45 8.13 -5.24
N ALA A 258 10.33 7.94 -4.26
CA ALA A 258 11.47 8.83 -4.04
C ALA A 258 12.43 8.82 -5.25
N TYR A 259 12.74 7.62 -5.78
CA TYR A 259 13.58 7.49 -6.98
C TYR A 259 12.98 8.24 -8.18
N VAL A 260 11.70 8.05 -8.46
CA VAL A 260 11.01 8.73 -9.55
C VAL A 260 10.98 10.26 -9.34
N GLY A 261 10.74 10.71 -8.09
CA GLY A 261 10.59 12.13 -7.76
C GLY A 261 11.88 12.92 -7.81
N ILE A 262 13.03 12.33 -7.47
CA ILE A 262 14.30 13.06 -7.35
C ILE A 262 15.50 12.45 -8.09
N GLY A 263 15.33 11.26 -8.73
CA GLY A 263 16.38 10.63 -9.54
C GLY A 263 17.53 10.00 -8.77
N ASN A 264 17.48 9.93 -7.42
CA ASN A 264 18.56 9.34 -6.63
C ASN A 264 18.51 7.81 -6.67
N ARG A 265 19.57 7.20 -7.23
CA ARG A 265 19.67 5.75 -7.43
C ARG A 265 19.78 4.95 -6.15
N ASP A 266 20.22 5.54 -5.04
CA ASP A 266 20.27 4.85 -3.75
C ASP A 266 18.88 4.33 -3.35
N TYR A 267 17.82 5.10 -3.63
CA TYR A 267 16.44 4.66 -3.38
C TYR A 267 16.02 3.48 -4.28
N LEU A 268 16.47 3.46 -5.53
CA LEU A 268 16.21 2.31 -6.41
C LEU A 268 16.87 1.04 -5.87
N ASP A 269 18.09 1.13 -5.35
CA ASP A 269 18.82 -0.02 -4.80
C ASP A 269 18.17 -0.51 -3.48
N LEU A 270 17.71 0.41 -2.63
CA LEU A 270 16.91 0.05 -1.43
C LEU A 270 15.58 -0.58 -1.80
N ALA A 271 14.90 -0.11 -2.85
CA ALA A 271 13.68 -0.73 -3.35
C ALA A 271 13.94 -2.18 -3.82
N LYS A 272 15.04 -2.43 -4.53
CA LYS A 272 15.43 -3.79 -4.94
C LYS A 272 15.67 -4.70 -3.72
N LEU A 273 16.31 -4.20 -2.67
CA LEU A 273 16.49 -4.95 -1.42
C LEU A 273 15.14 -5.26 -0.74
N ALA A 274 14.23 -4.29 -0.70
CA ALA A 274 12.89 -4.50 -0.16
C ALA A 274 12.09 -5.55 -0.96
N HIS A 275 12.21 -5.54 -2.29
CA HIS A 275 11.60 -6.56 -3.14
C HIS A 275 12.25 -7.94 -2.94
N ALA A 276 13.58 -8.00 -2.79
CA ALA A 276 14.32 -9.24 -2.58
C ALA A 276 14.00 -9.90 -1.22
N TRP A 277 13.47 -9.14 -0.25
CA TRP A 277 13.03 -9.65 1.05
C TRP A 277 12.03 -10.81 0.92
N TYR A 278 11.10 -10.73 -0.03
CA TYR A 278 10.13 -11.80 -0.30
C TYR A 278 10.78 -13.10 -0.76
N ARG A 279 11.99 -13.04 -1.30
CA ARG A 279 12.72 -14.17 -1.88
C ARG A 279 13.97 -14.58 -1.08
N GLY A 280 13.95 -14.25 0.22
CA GLY A 280 14.96 -14.72 1.18
C GLY A 280 16.09 -13.74 1.46
N ALA A 281 16.12 -12.54 0.88
CA ALA A 281 17.06 -11.50 1.31
C ALA A 281 16.56 -10.84 2.63
N ASN A 282 16.43 -11.64 3.68
CA ASN A 282 15.91 -11.29 4.99
C ASN A 282 16.71 -12.00 6.10
N VAL A 283 16.40 -11.71 7.37
CA VAL A 283 17.16 -12.16 8.54
C VAL A 283 17.31 -13.67 8.64
N HIS A 284 16.37 -14.45 8.11
CA HIS A 284 16.40 -15.91 8.15
C HIS A 284 16.85 -16.57 6.83
N SER A 285 17.07 -15.79 5.79
CA SER A 285 17.31 -16.28 4.42
C SER A 285 16.21 -17.23 3.91
N LEU A 286 14.95 -17.01 4.36
CA LEU A 286 13.79 -17.81 4.00
C LEU A 286 12.92 -17.08 2.98
N SER A 287 12.48 -17.78 1.93
CA SER A 287 11.49 -17.25 0.99
C SER A 287 10.11 -17.15 1.62
N LEU A 288 9.45 -15.99 1.49
CA LEU A 288 8.04 -15.84 1.79
C LEU A 288 7.18 -16.10 0.55
N TYR A 289 7.75 -16.03 -0.66
CA TYR A 289 7.07 -16.49 -1.87
C TYR A 289 7.02 -18.03 -1.89
N ASN A 290 5.81 -18.58 -2.05
CA ASN A 290 5.60 -20.01 -2.21
C ASN A 290 5.44 -20.35 -3.70
N ALA A 291 6.46 -20.99 -4.30
CA ALA A 291 6.46 -21.36 -5.71
C ALA A 291 5.42 -22.44 -6.08
N GLU A 292 4.92 -23.22 -5.12
CA GLU A 292 3.91 -24.24 -5.37
C GLU A 292 2.52 -23.63 -5.61
N THR A 293 2.17 -22.59 -4.85
CA THR A 293 0.87 -21.93 -4.88
C THR A 293 0.85 -20.63 -5.65
N GLY A 294 1.96 -19.92 -5.71
CA GLY A 294 2.05 -18.53 -6.16
C GLY A 294 1.66 -17.51 -5.08
N GLY A 295 1.44 -17.96 -3.84
CA GLY A 295 1.08 -17.10 -2.71
C GLY A 295 2.28 -16.57 -1.95
N CYS A 296 2.00 -15.80 -0.90
CA CYS A 296 2.97 -15.26 0.04
C CYS A 296 2.64 -15.70 1.46
N PHE A 297 3.61 -16.22 2.18
CA PHE A 297 3.47 -16.53 3.61
C PHE A 297 3.22 -15.27 4.43
N ASP A 298 2.40 -15.37 5.49
CA ASP A 298 1.84 -14.21 6.18
C ASP A 298 2.84 -13.43 7.04
N ALA A 299 3.89 -14.06 7.51
CA ALA A 299 4.92 -13.38 8.29
C ALA A 299 6.24 -14.15 8.33
N LEU A 300 7.32 -13.41 8.53
CA LEU A 300 8.59 -13.94 9.02
C LEU A 300 8.57 -13.87 10.55
N THR A 301 8.58 -15.02 11.22
CA THR A 301 8.50 -15.17 12.68
C THR A 301 9.88 -15.47 13.27
N GLU A 302 10.00 -15.49 14.59
CA GLU A 302 11.26 -15.84 15.26
C GLU A 302 11.77 -17.23 14.88
N ASP A 303 10.85 -18.19 14.72
CA ASP A 303 11.16 -19.59 14.44
C ASP A 303 11.12 -19.97 12.93
N GLY A 304 10.84 -19.01 12.04
CA GLY A 304 10.74 -19.29 10.60
C GLY A 304 9.70 -18.45 9.89
N VAL A 305 8.71 -19.08 9.22
CA VAL A 305 7.62 -18.39 8.53
C VAL A 305 6.25 -18.85 9.02
N ASN A 306 5.29 -17.93 9.10
CA ASN A 306 3.88 -18.28 9.25
C ASN A 306 3.37 -18.80 7.90
N LEU A 307 3.09 -20.09 7.82
CA LEU A 307 2.75 -20.79 6.58
C LEU A 307 1.38 -20.47 5.99
N ASN A 308 0.54 -19.68 6.67
CA ASN A 308 -0.69 -19.18 6.08
C ASN A 308 -0.38 -18.19 4.94
N GLN A 309 -1.28 -18.09 3.98
CA GLN A 309 -1.13 -17.27 2.77
C GLN A 309 -2.38 -16.40 2.60
N GLY A 310 -2.56 -15.42 3.46
CA GLY A 310 -3.69 -14.50 3.44
C GLY A 310 -3.66 -13.51 2.28
N ALA A 311 -4.75 -12.80 2.09
CA ALA A 311 -4.92 -11.82 1.02
C ALA A 311 -3.90 -10.69 1.11
N GLU A 312 -3.72 -10.08 2.28
CA GLU A 312 -2.80 -8.94 2.46
C GLU A 312 -1.36 -9.27 2.02
N SER A 313 -0.85 -10.42 2.45
CA SER A 313 0.51 -10.87 2.16
C SER A 313 0.69 -11.17 0.68
N THR A 314 -0.24 -11.90 0.09
CA THR A 314 -0.23 -12.27 -1.33
C THR A 314 -0.36 -11.05 -2.23
N LEU A 315 -1.28 -10.13 -1.94
CA LEU A 315 -1.48 -8.90 -2.70
C LEU A 315 -0.26 -7.97 -2.60
N SER A 316 0.38 -7.89 -1.44
CA SER A 316 1.60 -7.09 -1.23
C SER A 316 2.75 -7.57 -2.11
N LEU A 317 2.98 -8.88 -2.20
CA LEU A 317 3.96 -9.48 -3.11
C LEU A 317 3.61 -9.18 -4.58
N ILE A 318 2.36 -9.45 -4.99
CA ILE A 318 1.93 -9.27 -6.37
C ILE A 318 2.07 -7.81 -6.82
N LEU A 319 1.72 -6.84 -5.97
CA LEU A 319 1.88 -5.41 -6.28
C LEU A 319 3.35 -5.04 -6.52
N CYS A 320 4.27 -5.55 -5.70
CA CYS A 320 5.71 -5.34 -5.90
C CYS A 320 6.20 -5.98 -7.20
N ASP A 321 5.80 -7.22 -7.49
CA ASP A 321 6.20 -7.94 -8.70
C ASP A 321 5.69 -7.25 -9.97
N LEU A 322 4.42 -6.83 -10.00
CA LEU A 322 3.83 -6.07 -11.10
C LEU A 322 4.57 -4.77 -11.38
N HIS A 323 4.87 -4.02 -10.33
CA HIS A 323 5.57 -2.75 -10.47
C HIS A 323 7.02 -2.96 -10.93
N ALA A 324 7.71 -3.99 -10.41
CA ALA A 324 9.07 -4.32 -10.82
C ALA A 324 9.13 -4.76 -12.29
N GLU A 325 8.20 -5.60 -12.77
CA GLU A 325 8.13 -6.02 -14.18
C GLU A 325 7.92 -4.82 -15.12
N LYS A 326 7.00 -3.91 -14.81
CA LYS A 326 6.74 -2.70 -15.60
C LYS A 326 7.99 -1.82 -15.72
N ASN A 327 8.72 -1.63 -14.62
CA ASN A 327 9.94 -0.82 -14.64
C ASN A 327 11.08 -1.46 -15.45
N MET A 328 11.22 -2.80 -15.44
CA MET A 328 12.18 -3.50 -16.28
C MET A 328 11.87 -3.34 -17.77
N GLN A 329 10.60 -3.43 -18.17
CA GLN A 329 10.17 -3.23 -19.56
C GLN A 329 10.50 -1.83 -20.06
N VAL A 330 10.18 -0.79 -19.30
CA VAL A 330 10.48 0.61 -19.66
C VAL A 330 11.99 0.85 -19.81
N GLN A 331 12.82 0.27 -18.94
CA GLN A 331 14.29 0.39 -19.05
C GLN A 331 14.81 -0.28 -20.34
N THR A 332 14.32 -1.48 -20.66
CA THR A 332 14.71 -2.20 -21.86
C THR A 332 14.34 -1.43 -23.12
N GLU A 333 13.12 -0.88 -23.20
CA GLU A 333 12.67 -0.08 -24.34
C GLU A 333 13.49 1.21 -24.52
N SER A 334 13.90 1.86 -23.43
CA SER A 334 14.73 3.07 -23.48
C SER A 334 16.16 2.79 -23.98
N GLU A 335 16.71 1.62 -23.66
CA GLU A 335 18.06 1.20 -24.12
C GLU A 335 18.06 0.82 -25.61
N TYR A 336 16.94 0.32 -26.17
CA TYR A 336 16.83 0.03 -27.61
C TYR A 336 16.50 1.26 -28.46
N SER A 337 16.08 2.38 -27.84
CA SER A 337 15.68 3.62 -28.51
C SER A 337 16.79 4.68 -28.51
N SER A 338 17.90 4.43 -27.83
CA SER A 338 19.10 5.28 -27.72
C SER A 338 20.22 4.76 -28.61
#